data_63290a75112fbbe6218f44fe7a90875c
#
_entry.id   63290a75112fbbe6218f44fe7a90875c
#
_cell.length_a   1.000
_cell.length_b   1.000
_cell.length_c   1.000
_cell.angle_alpha   90.00
_cell.angle_beta   90.00
_cell.angle_gamma   90.00
#
_symmetry.space_group_name_H-M   'P 1'
#
loop_
_entity.id
_entity.type
_entity.pdbx_description
1 polymer ?
#
loop_
_entity_poly.entity_id
_entity_poly.type
_entity_poly.pdbx_seq_one_letter_code
_entity_poly.pdbx_strand_id
1 'polypeptide(L)'
;MGRGPSIMKSIFKVIKQGEPQQVASQKAEGGQLSKCMITLQEWGDKYGNTFVCTLLGNSALCRWSAGDIVLASLRFQAHEYNGQWYQDITVNDILTAN
;
A
#
# COMPACT_ATOMS: atom_id res chain seq x y z
N MET A 1 -7.18 -19.88 17.20
CA MET A 1 -8.08 -18.95 16.58
C MET A 1 -7.34 -18.14 15.50
N GLY A 2 -7.75 -18.34 14.30
CA GLY A 2 -7.13 -17.62 13.20
C GLY A 2 -7.60 -16.17 13.15
N ARG A 3 -6.66 -15.28 12.97
CA ARG A 3 -6.99 -13.89 12.71
C ARG A 3 -6.53 -13.56 11.32
N GLY A 4 -7.38 -12.92 10.57
CA GLY A 4 -6.96 -12.36 9.30
C GLY A 4 -5.95 -11.24 9.51
N PRO A 5 -5.32 -10.76 8.45
CA PRO A 5 -4.45 -9.60 8.54
C PRO A 5 -5.20 -8.40 9.10
N SER A 6 -4.50 -7.56 9.84
CA SER A 6 -5.07 -6.31 10.33
C SER A 6 -5.30 -5.37 9.17
N ILE A 7 -6.47 -4.75 9.12
CA ILE A 7 -6.84 -3.82 8.07
C ILE A 7 -7.18 -2.49 8.71
N MET A 8 -6.60 -1.42 8.17
CA MET A 8 -6.86 -0.06 8.59
C MET A 8 -7.43 0.71 7.40
N LYS A 9 -8.65 1.22 7.55
CA LYS A 9 -9.27 2.05 6.53
C LYS A 9 -9.37 3.47 7.05
N SER A 10 -8.79 4.41 6.31
CA SER A 10 -8.75 5.79 6.75
C SER A 10 -8.50 6.72 5.58
N ILE A 11 -8.47 8.01 5.89
CA ILE A 11 -8.16 9.06 4.92
C ILE A 11 -6.69 9.42 5.10
N PHE A 12 -5.97 9.48 3.99
CA PHE A 12 -4.54 9.75 3.98
C PHE A 12 -4.20 10.85 2.99
N LYS A 13 -3.09 11.52 3.26
CA LYS A 13 -2.48 12.44 2.31
C LYS A 13 -1.30 11.73 1.63
N VAL A 14 -1.24 11.80 0.32
CA VAL A 14 -0.14 11.22 -0.43
C VAL A 14 1.09 12.09 -0.25
N ILE A 15 2.18 11.50 0.24
CA ILE A 15 3.45 12.19 0.38
C ILE A 15 4.25 12.05 -0.90
N LYS A 16 4.38 10.82 -1.40
CA LYS A 16 5.01 10.55 -2.69
C LYS A 16 4.64 9.15 -3.17
N GLN A 17 4.79 8.93 -4.45
CA GLN A 17 4.59 7.64 -5.08
C GLN A 17 5.80 7.32 -5.96
N GLY A 18 6.31 6.09 -5.83
CA GLY A 18 7.43 5.63 -6.63
C GLY A 18 7.01 5.21 -8.04
N GLU A 19 7.98 4.83 -8.84
CA GLU A 19 7.72 4.34 -10.18
C GLU A 19 7.24 2.89 -10.14
N PRO A 20 6.29 2.52 -11.02
CA PRO A 20 5.84 1.13 -11.07
C PRO A 20 6.91 0.22 -11.65
N GLN A 21 6.96 -0.98 -11.12
CA GLN A 21 7.86 -2.04 -11.56
C GLN A 21 7.07 -3.30 -11.84
N GLN A 22 7.59 -4.13 -12.74
CA GLN A 22 7.00 -5.43 -13.00
C GLN A 22 7.73 -6.46 -12.16
N VAL A 23 6.97 -7.24 -11.39
CA VAL A 23 7.54 -8.31 -10.58
C VAL A 23 6.90 -9.63 -10.96
N ALA A 24 7.66 -10.72 -10.80
CA ALA A 24 7.14 -12.05 -11.09
C ALA A 24 6.03 -12.40 -10.11
N SER A 25 4.96 -13.00 -10.64
CA SER A 25 3.84 -13.44 -9.80
C SER A 25 3.21 -14.67 -10.44
N GLN A 26 3.10 -15.74 -9.66
CA GLN A 26 2.44 -16.96 -10.13
C GLN A 26 0.94 -16.80 -10.23
N LYS A 27 0.39 -15.81 -9.55
CA LYS A 27 -1.06 -15.59 -9.51
C LYS A 27 -1.52 -14.60 -10.57
N ALA A 28 -0.61 -13.86 -11.16
CA ALA A 28 -0.97 -12.85 -12.15
C ALA A 28 -0.98 -13.45 -13.54
N GLU A 29 -1.92 -12.98 -14.37
CA GLU A 29 -1.96 -13.34 -15.77
C GLU A 29 -0.68 -12.88 -16.45
N GLY A 30 -0.09 -13.74 -17.27
CA GLY A 30 1.19 -13.45 -17.92
C GLY A 30 2.40 -13.59 -17.01
N GLY A 31 2.21 -13.99 -15.76
CA GLY A 31 3.31 -14.22 -14.83
C GLY A 31 3.94 -12.97 -14.25
N GLN A 32 3.38 -11.79 -14.52
CA GLN A 32 3.91 -10.53 -14.02
C GLN A 32 2.83 -9.69 -13.38
N LEU A 33 3.24 -8.91 -12.40
CA LEU A 33 2.35 -8.04 -11.64
C LEU A 33 3.02 -6.68 -11.48
N SER A 34 2.27 -5.63 -11.69
CA SER A 34 2.76 -4.28 -11.45
C SER A 34 2.82 -3.99 -9.96
N LYS A 35 3.89 -3.33 -9.53
CA LYS A 35 4.12 -3.01 -8.12
C LYS A 35 4.75 -1.63 -8.03
N CYS A 36 4.30 -0.83 -7.08
CA CYS A 36 5.01 0.40 -6.73
C CYS A 36 4.81 0.70 -5.26
N MET A 37 5.64 1.58 -4.73
CA MET A 37 5.53 2.03 -3.36
C MET A 37 4.82 3.37 -3.32
N ILE A 38 4.04 3.58 -2.27
CA ILE A 38 3.38 4.85 -2.02
C ILE A 38 3.53 5.19 -0.54
N THR A 39 3.88 6.42 -0.25
CA THR A 39 4.00 6.91 1.12
C THR A 39 2.77 7.73 1.45
N LEU A 40 2.05 7.30 2.49
CA LEU A 40 0.80 7.91 2.92
C LEU A 40 0.94 8.39 4.36
N GLN A 41 0.36 9.55 4.65
CA GLN A 41 0.31 10.10 6.00
C GLN A 41 -1.14 10.24 6.42
N GLU A 42 -1.44 9.86 7.67
CA GLU A 42 -2.79 10.05 8.19
C GLU A 42 -3.20 11.52 8.06
N TRP A 43 -4.37 11.75 7.47
CA TRP A 43 -4.83 13.10 7.19
C TRP A 43 -5.64 13.63 8.36
N GLY A 44 -5.49 14.95 8.58
CA GLY A 44 -6.26 15.63 9.64
C GLY A 44 -5.58 15.64 10.98
N ASP A 45 -4.46 14.94 11.11
CA ASP A 45 -3.69 14.91 12.36
C ASP A 45 -2.30 15.48 12.09
N LYS A 46 -1.95 16.53 12.83
CA LYS A 46 -0.67 17.17 12.70
C LYS A 46 0.49 16.20 12.93
N TYR A 47 0.26 15.23 13.80
CA TYR A 47 1.27 14.22 14.15
C TYR A 47 0.90 12.85 13.60
N GLY A 48 0.10 12.83 12.54
CA GLY A 48 -0.34 11.58 11.94
C GLY A 48 0.81 10.69 11.50
N ASN A 49 0.59 9.38 11.63
CA ASN A 49 1.59 8.40 11.25
C ASN A 49 1.77 8.36 9.75
N THR A 50 3.00 8.06 9.34
CA THR A 50 3.36 7.90 7.94
C THR A 50 3.61 6.42 7.66
N PHE A 51 3.04 5.92 6.57
CA PHE A 51 3.18 4.53 6.18
C PHE A 51 3.76 4.43 4.78
N VAL A 52 4.74 3.55 4.61
CA VAL A 52 5.25 3.21 3.29
C VAL A 52 4.54 1.94 2.86
N CYS A 53 3.72 2.03 1.83
CA CYS A 53 2.81 0.97 1.44
C CYS A 53 3.14 0.46 0.05
N THR A 54 2.66 -0.75 -0.25
CA THR A 54 2.82 -1.36 -1.57
C THR A 54 1.48 -1.32 -2.30
N LEU A 55 1.51 -0.82 -3.53
CA LEU A 55 0.40 -0.92 -4.47
C LEU A 55 0.67 -2.06 -5.42
N LEU A 56 -0.32 -2.89 -5.68
CA LEU A 56 -0.19 -4.05 -6.57
C LEU A 56 -1.24 -4.02 -7.66
N GLY A 57 -0.88 -4.53 -8.82
CA GLY A 57 -1.81 -4.66 -9.94
C GLY A 57 -2.18 -3.31 -10.53
N ASN A 58 -3.45 -3.13 -10.84
CA ASN A 58 -3.93 -1.91 -11.47
C ASN A 58 -3.72 -0.68 -10.59
N SER A 59 -3.76 -0.84 -9.26
CA SER A 59 -3.51 0.26 -8.35
C SER A 59 -2.11 0.83 -8.51
N ALA A 60 -1.12 -0.04 -8.81
CA ALA A 60 0.25 0.40 -8.99
C ALA A 60 0.42 1.26 -10.25
N LEU A 61 -0.50 1.14 -11.21
CA LEU A 61 -0.46 1.90 -12.45
C LEU A 61 -1.19 3.22 -12.34
N CYS A 62 -2.03 3.39 -11.33
CA CYS A 62 -2.68 4.66 -11.06
C CYS A 62 -1.66 5.62 -10.44
N ARG A 63 -1.73 6.89 -10.82
CA ARG A 63 -0.77 7.88 -10.34
C ARG A 63 -1.47 8.92 -9.48
N TRP A 64 -0.90 9.17 -8.32
CA TRP A 64 -1.34 10.24 -7.42
C TRP A 64 -0.21 11.22 -7.25
N SER A 65 -0.56 12.47 -6.97
CA SER A 65 0.41 13.53 -6.77
C SER A 65 0.59 13.79 -5.27
N ALA A 66 1.77 14.28 -4.90
CA ALA A 66 2.00 14.70 -3.52
C ALA A 66 0.94 15.72 -3.11
N GLY A 67 0.33 15.49 -1.96
CA GLY A 67 -0.74 16.35 -1.45
C GLY A 67 -2.15 15.86 -1.75
N ASP A 68 -2.31 14.87 -2.64
CA ASP A 68 -3.63 14.31 -2.91
C ASP A 68 -4.18 13.65 -1.65
N ILE A 69 -5.50 13.76 -1.46
CA ILE A 69 -6.19 13.12 -0.35
C ILE A 69 -6.89 11.88 -0.88
N VAL A 70 -6.64 10.76 -0.23
CA VAL A 70 -7.17 9.48 -0.65
C VAL A 70 -7.81 8.75 0.51
N LEU A 71 -8.82 7.93 0.19
CA LEU A 71 -9.37 6.97 1.13
C LEU A 71 -8.75 5.62 0.79
N ALA A 72 -8.08 5.01 1.74
CA ALA A 72 -7.36 3.77 1.47
C ALA A 72 -7.55 2.77 2.59
N SER A 73 -7.56 1.49 2.22
CA SER A 73 -7.54 0.38 3.15
C SER A 73 -6.16 -0.24 3.10
N LEU A 74 -5.49 -0.26 4.23
CA LEU A 74 -4.14 -0.80 4.36
C LEU A 74 -4.21 -2.15 5.06
N ARG A 75 -3.48 -3.11 4.53
CA ARG A 75 -3.39 -4.44 5.09
C ARG A 75 -2.00 -4.63 5.66
N PHE A 76 -1.94 -4.95 6.96
CA PHE A 76 -0.69 -5.13 7.67
C PHE A 76 -0.42 -6.62 7.82
N GLN A 77 0.74 -7.06 7.37
CA GLN A 77 1.14 -8.46 7.48
C GLN A 77 2.58 -8.54 7.97
N ALA A 78 2.86 -9.59 8.75
CA ALA A 78 4.22 -9.90 9.15
C ALA A 78 4.53 -11.30 8.68
N HIS A 79 5.76 -11.53 8.24
CA HIS A 79 6.19 -12.86 7.83
C HIS A 79 7.64 -13.08 8.24
N GLU A 80 7.99 -14.33 8.43
CA GLU A 80 9.34 -14.73 8.79
C GLU A 80 10.04 -15.33 7.57
N TYR A 81 11.29 -14.92 7.39
CA TYR A 81 12.12 -15.45 6.34
C TYR A 81 13.56 -15.53 6.84
N ASN A 82 14.15 -16.73 6.78
CA ASN A 82 15.52 -16.97 7.25
C ASN A 82 15.77 -16.48 8.68
N GLY A 83 14.78 -16.68 9.56
CA GLY A 83 14.91 -16.29 10.95
C GLY A 83 14.69 -14.83 11.25
N GLN A 84 14.33 -14.04 10.24
CA GLN A 84 14.05 -12.61 10.43
C GLN A 84 12.60 -12.32 10.14
N TRP A 85 12.04 -11.38 10.88
CA TRP A 85 10.66 -10.94 10.70
C TRP A 85 10.61 -9.68 9.87
N TYR A 86 9.70 -9.68 8.91
CA TYR A 86 9.46 -8.55 8.01
C TYR A 86 8.00 -8.14 8.12
N GLN A 87 7.76 -6.83 8.03
CA GLN A 87 6.40 -6.31 7.98
C GLN A 87 6.14 -5.72 6.61
N ASP A 88 4.97 -6.04 6.07
CA ASP A 88 4.51 -5.48 4.81
C ASP A 88 3.20 -4.76 5.03
N ILE A 89 3.06 -3.61 4.38
CA ILE A 89 1.81 -2.88 4.33
C ILE A 89 1.38 -2.84 2.88
N THR A 90 0.24 -3.45 2.57
CA THR A 90 -0.28 -3.50 1.22
C THR A 90 -1.57 -2.72 1.16
N VAL A 91 -1.76 -1.94 0.09
CA VAL A 91 -2.99 -1.20 -0.12
C VAL A 91 -4.01 -2.14 -0.76
N ASN A 92 -5.10 -2.44 -0.04
CA ASN A 92 -6.20 -3.24 -0.60
C ASN A 92 -7.06 -2.43 -1.55
N ASP A 93 -7.43 -1.22 -1.12
CA ASP A 93 -8.26 -0.32 -1.90
C ASP A 93 -7.73 1.09 -1.74
N ILE A 94 -7.82 1.89 -2.80
CA ILE A 94 -7.46 3.29 -2.74
C ILE A 94 -8.35 4.08 -3.70
N LEU A 95 -8.93 5.16 -3.19
CA LEU A 95 -9.80 6.04 -3.96
C LEU A 95 -9.41 7.48 -3.67
N THR A 96 -9.53 8.33 -4.69
CA THR A 96 -9.35 9.76 -4.49
C THR A 96 -10.52 10.30 -3.67
N ALA A 97 -10.21 11.01 -2.59
CA ALA A 97 -11.24 11.46 -1.66
C ALA A 97 -11.73 12.88 -1.93
N ASN A 98 -11.10 13.59 -2.85
CA ASN A 98 -11.47 14.97 -3.19
C ASN A 98 -11.87 15.14 -4.65
#